data_8ddf11fa9bbf9c937c7f961b3cfcb165
#
_entry.id   8ddf11fa9bbf9c937c7f961b3cfcb165
#
_cell.length_a   1.000
_cell.length_b   1.000
_cell.length_c   1.000
_cell.angle_alpha   90.00
_cell.angle_beta   90.00
_cell.angle_gamma   90.00
#
_symmetry.space_group_name_H-M   'P 1'
#
loop_
_entity.id
_entity.type
_entity.pdbx_description
1 polymer ?
#
loop_
_entity_poly.entity_id
_entity_poly.type
_entity_poly.pdbx_seq_one_letter_code
_entity_poly.pdbx_strand_id
1 'polypeptide(L)'
;MEIAAVIPAHLASRRLPRKALIKVAGKTILQHVYERVKSADKISSVYIASSDDEIIEEVRRFKADFIKTYRYHTSGTSRVAEAASNLNAGIVINVQADEPLISPELLNQMAAQMVKDGSIKILTPVKKIRDTKEIQDPNIVKAVFDKNLNALYFSRLPIPYESGETYKHIGVYLSLIHI
;
A
#
# COMPACT_ATOMS: atom_id res chain seq x y z
N MET A 1 -14.09 -9.63 11.83
CA MET A 1 -14.15 -9.05 10.46
C MET A 1 -12.88 -9.45 9.73
N GLU A 2 -12.98 -10.08 8.58
CA GLU A 2 -11.80 -10.48 7.80
C GLU A 2 -11.13 -9.28 7.14
N ILE A 3 -9.80 -9.26 7.15
CA ILE A 3 -8.95 -8.22 6.58
C ILE A 3 -8.07 -8.86 5.51
N ALA A 4 -8.25 -8.46 4.26
CA ALA A 4 -7.45 -8.94 3.14
C ALA A 4 -6.45 -7.87 2.69
N ALA A 5 -5.19 -8.22 2.53
CA ALA A 5 -4.22 -7.36 1.88
C ALA A 5 -4.11 -7.71 0.39
N VAL A 6 -4.09 -6.69 -0.45
CA VAL A 6 -3.89 -6.82 -1.89
C VAL A 6 -2.69 -5.98 -2.30
N ILE A 7 -1.72 -6.62 -2.97
CA ILE A 7 -0.50 -5.99 -3.48
C ILE A 7 -0.63 -5.90 -5.01
N PRO A 8 -1.01 -4.72 -5.56
CA PRO A 8 -1.09 -4.54 -7.00
C PRO A 8 0.31 -4.53 -7.61
N ALA A 9 0.55 -5.37 -8.62
CA ALA A 9 1.83 -5.47 -9.30
C ALA A 9 1.67 -5.41 -10.81
N HIS A 10 2.59 -4.73 -11.49
CA HIS A 10 2.66 -4.64 -12.96
C HIS A 10 4.10 -4.42 -13.42
N LEU A 11 4.40 -4.79 -14.68
CA LEU A 11 5.74 -4.63 -15.28
C LEU A 11 5.98 -3.23 -15.84
N ALA A 12 4.92 -2.50 -16.23
CA ALA A 12 4.97 -1.21 -16.91
C ALA A 12 5.21 -0.03 -15.94
N SER A 13 6.28 -0.09 -15.16
CA SER A 13 6.70 1.04 -14.31
C SER A 13 7.47 2.08 -15.15
N ARG A 14 7.01 3.35 -15.13
CA ARG A 14 7.62 4.43 -15.94
C ARG A 14 9.06 4.76 -15.53
N ARG A 15 9.35 4.80 -14.23
CA ARG A 15 10.68 5.19 -13.69
C ARG A 15 11.68 4.03 -13.66
N LEU A 16 11.21 2.83 -13.38
CA LEU A 16 12.03 1.63 -13.29
C LEU A 16 11.22 0.45 -13.81
N PRO A 17 11.33 0.11 -15.12
CA PRO A 17 10.63 -1.02 -15.71
C PRO A 17 10.93 -2.32 -14.94
N ARG A 18 9.91 -3.17 -14.80
CA ARG A 18 10.02 -4.48 -14.14
C ARG A 18 10.43 -4.42 -12.66
N LYS A 19 10.23 -3.27 -11.98
CA LYS A 19 10.67 -3.01 -10.61
C LYS A 19 10.26 -4.11 -9.63
N ALA A 20 9.05 -4.62 -9.75
CA ALA A 20 8.54 -5.67 -8.87
C ALA A 20 9.39 -6.96 -8.90
N LEU A 21 10.03 -7.26 -10.05
CA LEU A 21 10.83 -8.46 -10.28
C LEU A 21 12.34 -8.27 -10.04
N ILE A 22 12.78 -7.06 -9.72
CA ILE A 22 14.19 -6.81 -9.37
C ILE A 22 14.53 -7.59 -8.10
N LYS A 23 15.67 -8.30 -8.14
CA LYS A 23 16.13 -9.09 -6.99
C LYS A 23 17.07 -8.27 -6.10
N VAL A 24 16.78 -8.33 -4.80
CA VAL A 24 17.62 -7.79 -3.73
C VAL A 24 17.78 -8.90 -2.69
N ALA A 25 19.02 -9.19 -2.29
CA ALA A 25 19.34 -10.27 -1.36
C ALA A 25 18.67 -11.62 -1.71
N GLY A 26 18.67 -11.96 -3.01
CA GLY A 26 18.18 -13.25 -3.52
C GLY A 26 16.66 -13.36 -3.75
N LYS A 27 15.88 -12.38 -3.31
CA LYS A 27 14.41 -12.34 -3.46
C LYS A 27 13.98 -11.13 -4.30
N THR A 28 12.86 -11.25 -5.02
CA THR A 28 12.29 -10.10 -5.73
C THR A 28 11.75 -9.05 -4.75
N ILE A 29 11.70 -7.78 -5.18
CA ILE A 29 11.08 -6.70 -4.37
C ILE A 29 9.65 -7.10 -3.99
N LEU A 30 8.90 -7.66 -4.94
CA LEU A 30 7.54 -8.16 -4.71
C LEU A 30 7.48 -9.24 -3.62
N GLN A 31 8.43 -10.18 -3.62
CA GLN A 31 8.51 -11.23 -2.58
C GLN A 31 8.81 -10.62 -1.20
N HIS A 32 9.71 -9.63 -1.11
CA HIS A 32 9.98 -8.93 0.14
C HIS A 32 8.71 -8.24 0.69
N VAL A 33 7.95 -7.54 -0.18
CA VAL A 33 6.69 -6.90 0.23
C VAL A 33 5.70 -7.96 0.73
N TYR A 34 5.49 -9.04 -0.04
CA TYR A 34 4.56 -10.10 0.31
C TYR A 34 4.88 -10.72 1.68
N GLU A 35 6.14 -11.11 1.91
CA GLU A 35 6.57 -11.73 3.17
C GLU A 35 6.34 -10.80 4.38
N ARG A 36 6.61 -9.50 4.22
CA ARG A 36 6.38 -8.54 5.29
C ARG A 36 4.89 -8.32 5.57
N VAL A 37 4.08 -8.23 4.54
CA VAL A 37 2.62 -8.12 4.70
C VAL A 37 2.06 -9.39 5.34
N LYS A 38 2.53 -10.57 4.91
CA LYS A 38 2.12 -11.87 5.45
C LYS A 38 2.49 -12.07 6.92
N SER A 39 3.54 -11.39 7.40
CA SER A 39 3.95 -11.45 8.81
C SER A 39 3.16 -10.53 9.75
N ALA A 40 2.17 -9.79 9.24
CA ALA A 40 1.27 -9.00 10.07
C ALA A 40 0.12 -9.86 10.61
N ASP A 41 0.02 -9.99 11.94
CA ASP A 41 -0.88 -10.95 12.63
C ASP A 41 -2.38 -10.65 12.42
N LYS A 42 -2.73 -9.38 12.13
CA LYS A 42 -4.13 -8.96 11.98
C LYS A 42 -4.64 -9.07 10.54
N ILE A 43 -3.80 -9.52 9.60
CA ILE A 43 -4.18 -9.72 8.21
C ILE A 43 -4.56 -11.19 8.00
N SER A 44 -5.80 -11.43 7.59
CA SER A 44 -6.34 -12.79 7.41
C SER A 44 -5.79 -13.45 6.14
N SER A 45 -5.63 -12.68 5.07
CA SER A 45 -5.18 -13.18 3.76
C SER A 45 -4.39 -12.13 2.99
N VAL A 46 -3.44 -12.56 2.16
CA VAL A 46 -2.59 -11.67 1.35
C VAL A 46 -2.58 -12.18 -0.08
N TYR A 47 -2.93 -11.30 -1.02
CA TYR A 47 -2.99 -11.59 -2.45
C TYR A 47 -2.11 -10.62 -3.24
N ILE A 48 -1.49 -11.14 -4.30
CA ILE A 48 -0.85 -10.30 -5.31
C ILE A 48 -1.81 -10.19 -6.50
N ALA A 49 -2.15 -8.96 -6.89
CA ALA A 49 -3.05 -8.70 -8.01
C ALA A 49 -2.27 -8.26 -9.24
N SER A 50 -2.36 -9.02 -10.32
CA SER A 50 -1.65 -8.71 -11.57
C SER A 50 -2.38 -9.25 -12.80
N SER A 51 -2.18 -8.59 -13.95
CA SER A 51 -2.53 -9.10 -15.28
C SER A 51 -1.31 -9.69 -16.01
N ASP A 52 -0.10 -9.49 -15.49
CA ASP A 52 1.15 -9.88 -16.15
C ASP A 52 1.51 -11.32 -15.82
N ASP A 53 1.53 -12.21 -16.79
CA ASP A 53 1.80 -13.63 -16.59
C ASP A 53 3.18 -13.88 -15.97
N GLU A 54 4.19 -13.07 -16.31
CA GLU A 54 5.53 -13.19 -15.72
C GLU A 54 5.52 -12.89 -14.20
N ILE A 55 4.73 -11.92 -13.76
CA ILE A 55 4.53 -11.67 -12.32
C ILE A 55 3.84 -12.86 -11.67
N ILE A 56 2.82 -13.43 -12.32
CA ILE A 56 2.09 -14.59 -11.81
C ILE A 56 3.01 -15.81 -11.70
N GLU A 57 3.88 -16.03 -12.68
CA GLU A 57 4.89 -17.10 -12.61
C GLU A 57 5.85 -16.91 -11.43
N GLU A 58 6.35 -15.70 -11.22
CA GLU A 58 7.21 -15.42 -10.07
C GLU A 58 6.48 -15.63 -8.73
N VAL A 59 5.22 -15.18 -8.63
CA VAL A 59 4.38 -15.38 -7.44
C VAL A 59 4.20 -16.86 -7.12
N ARG A 60 3.99 -17.70 -8.15
CA ARG A 60 3.92 -19.16 -8.00
C ARG A 60 5.22 -19.78 -7.47
N ARG A 61 6.39 -19.25 -7.86
CA ARG A 61 7.71 -19.74 -7.40
C ARG A 61 7.88 -19.61 -5.90
N PHE A 62 7.41 -18.50 -5.31
CA PHE A 62 7.45 -18.34 -3.86
C PHE A 62 6.12 -18.69 -3.15
N LYS A 63 5.21 -19.40 -3.86
CA LYS A 63 3.99 -20.00 -3.33
C LYS A 63 3.05 -19.01 -2.64
N ALA A 64 2.92 -17.82 -3.19
CA ALA A 64 1.95 -16.84 -2.72
C ALA A 64 0.61 -16.97 -3.46
N ASP A 65 -0.46 -16.51 -2.80
CA ASP A 65 -1.77 -16.40 -3.41
C ASP A 65 -1.82 -15.21 -4.35
N PHE A 66 -2.53 -15.36 -5.49
CA PHE A 66 -2.68 -14.28 -6.45
C PHE A 66 -4.10 -14.20 -7.01
N ILE A 67 -4.44 -13.00 -7.47
CA ILE A 67 -5.69 -12.73 -8.20
C ILE A 67 -5.29 -12.20 -9.58
N LYS A 68 -5.67 -12.94 -10.64
CA LYS A 68 -5.47 -12.46 -12.01
C LYS A 68 -6.51 -11.39 -12.30
N THR A 69 -6.03 -10.17 -12.66
CA THR A 69 -6.87 -9.06 -13.09
C THR A 69 -6.88 -8.98 -14.61
N TYR A 70 -8.00 -8.58 -15.18
CA TYR A 70 -8.22 -8.63 -16.64
C TYR A 70 -8.41 -7.25 -17.25
N ARG A 71 -8.84 -6.25 -16.46
CA ARG A 71 -9.07 -4.89 -16.96
C ARG A 71 -7.76 -4.13 -17.08
N TYR A 72 -7.72 -3.17 -17.98
CA TYR A 72 -6.66 -2.18 -18.00
C TYR A 72 -6.80 -1.25 -16.78
N HIS A 73 -5.72 -1.09 -16.04
CA HIS A 73 -5.68 -0.24 -14.84
C HIS A 73 -4.68 0.89 -15.00
N THR A 74 -5.14 2.11 -14.78
CA THR A 74 -4.30 3.32 -14.76
C THR A 74 -3.63 3.53 -13.40
N SER A 75 -4.08 2.83 -12.35
CA SER A 75 -3.54 2.94 -10.99
C SER A 75 -3.53 1.58 -10.27
N GLY A 76 -2.68 1.45 -9.25
CA GLY A 76 -2.70 0.31 -8.35
C GLY A 76 -4.04 0.17 -7.62
N THR A 77 -4.65 1.29 -7.22
CA THR A 77 -5.94 1.30 -6.51
C THR A 77 -7.08 0.70 -7.35
N SER A 78 -7.16 1.04 -8.64
CA SER A 78 -8.19 0.46 -9.51
C SER A 78 -8.00 -1.06 -9.71
N ARG A 79 -6.75 -1.56 -9.71
CA ARG A 79 -6.45 -2.99 -9.75
C ARG A 79 -6.85 -3.68 -8.44
N VAL A 80 -6.57 -3.03 -7.31
CA VAL A 80 -7.01 -3.54 -5.99
C VAL A 80 -8.53 -3.62 -5.93
N ALA A 81 -9.26 -2.64 -6.45
CA ALA A 81 -10.72 -2.65 -6.48
C ALA A 81 -11.28 -3.83 -7.29
N GLU A 82 -10.69 -4.13 -8.48
CA GLU A 82 -11.08 -5.32 -9.25
C GLU A 82 -10.80 -6.61 -8.46
N ALA A 83 -9.62 -6.73 -7.87
CA ALA A 83 -9.26 -7.91 -7.09
C ALA A 83 -10.17 -8.09 -5.87
N ALA A 84 -10.47 -6.98 -5.18
CA ALA A 84 -11.29 -6.99 -3.97
C ALA A 84 -12.75 -7.38 -4.22
N SER A 85 -13.29 -7.12 -5.41
CA SER A 85 -14.70 -7.45 -5.73
C SER A 85 -15.04 -8.94 -5.61
N ASN A 86 -14.01 -9.81 -5.60
CA ASN A 86 -14.16 -11.26 -5.48
C ASN A 86 -13.73 -11.79 -4.10
N LEU A 87 -13.41 -10.91 -3.15
CA LEU A 87 -12.96 -11.29 -1.81
C LEU A 87 -14.10 -11.21 -0.81
N ASN A 88 -14.17 -12.21 0.06
CA ASN A 88 -15.06 -12.17 1.21
C ASN A 88 -14.32 -11.55 2.41
N ALA A 89 -14.09 -10.24 2.36
CA ALA A 89 -13.42 -9.48 3.41
C ALA A 89 -14.25 -8.23 3.75
N GLY A 90 -14.15 -7.77 4.98
CA GLY A 90 -14.80 -6.50 5.39
C GLY A 90 -13.90 -5.29 5.17
N ILE A 91 -12.57 -5.50 5.24
CA ILE A 91 -11.53 -4.49 5.07
C ILE A 91 -10.51 -4.96 4.06
N VAL A 92 -10.11 -4.06 3.16
CA VAL A 92 -9.03 -4.28 2.19
C VAL A 92 -7.87 -3.36 2.47
N ILE A 93 -6.66 -3.93 2.52
CA ILE A 93 -5.40 -3.18 2.61
C ILE A 93 -4.76 -3.16 1.22
N ASN A 94 -4.52 -1.96 0.69
CA ASN A 94 -3.75 -1.74 -0.52
C ASN A 94 -2.29 -1.44 -0.13
N VAL A 95 -1.38 -2.37 -0.37
CA VAL A 95 0.07 -2.19 -0.15
C VAL A 95 0.77 -2.16 -1.50
N GLN A 96 1.51 -1.10 -1.79
CA GLN A 96 2.21 -0.97 -3.06
C GLN A 96 3.35 -2.00 -3.19
N ALA A 97 3.52 -2.58 -4.38
CA ALA A 97 4.55 -3.59 -4.68
C ALA A 97 6.00 -3.07 -4.57
N ASP A 98 6.18 -1.79 -4.29
CA ASP A 98 7.47 -1.12 -4.13
C ASP A 98 7.75 -0.61 -2.70
N GLU A 99 7.07 -1.18 -1.72
CA GLU A 99 7.27 -0.88 -0.29
C GLU A 99 7.93 -2.07 0.46
N PRO A 100 9.15 -2.50 0.07
CA PRO A 100 9.80 -3.69 0.64
C PRO A 100 10.16 -3.55 2.12
N LEU A 101 10.09 -2.34 2.66
CA LEU A 101 10.37 -2.03 4.07
C LEU A 101 9.11 -1.74 4.88
N ILE A 102 7.92 -2.04 4.34
CA ILE A 102 6.67 -1.84 5.10
C ILE A 102 6.72 -2.57 6.44
N SER A 103 6.31 -1.87 7.50
CA SER A 103 6.30 -2.47 8.84
C SER A 103 5.05 -3.31 9.05
N PRO A 104 5.18 -4.61 9.40
CA PRO A 104 4.04 -5.44 9.82
C PRO A 104 3.30 -4.85 11.01
N GLU A 105 4.03 -4.26 11.95
CA GLU A 105 3.46 -3.61 13.13
C GLU A 105 2.59 -2.40 12.75
N LEU A 106 3.02 -1.58 11.78
CA LEU A 106 2.19 -0.50 11.25
C LEU A 106 0.88 -1.05 10.68
N LEU A 107 0.93 -2.12 9.91
CA LEU A 107 -0.27 -2.75 9.34
C LEU A 107 -1.21 -3.27 10.44
N ASN A 108 -0.65 -3.87 11.50
CA ASN A 108 -1.41 -4.32 12.67
C ASN A 108 -2.09 -3.16 13.41
N GLN A 109 -1.39 -2.03 13.60
CA GLN A 109 -1.94 -0.83 14.24
C GLN A 109 -3.07 -0.23 13.41
N MET A 110 -2.89 -0.10 12.09
CA MET A 110 -3.91 0.40 11.17
C MET A 110 -5.16 -0.49 11.18
N ALA A 111 -4.98 -1.81 11.10
CA ALA A 111 -6.05 -2.78 11.17
C ALA A 111 -6.83 -2.69 12.50
N ALA A 112 -6.11 -2.61 13.62
CA ALA A 112 -6.73 -2.46 14.94
C ALA A 112 -7.54 -1.17 15.05
N GLN A 113 -7.03 -0.04 14.53
CA GLN A 113 -7.71 1.25 14.57
C GLN A 113 -9.01 1.20 13.76
N MET A 114 -8.98 0.63 12.57
CA MET A 114 -10.15 0.55 11.69
C MET A 114 -11.24 -0.39 12.23
N VAL A 115 -10.83 -1.48 12.90
CA VAL A 115 -11.77 -2.38 13.58
C VAL A 115 -12.39 -1.74 14.82
N LYS A 116 -11.60 -0.93 15.57
CA LYS A 116 -12.04 -0.25 16.79
C LYS A 116 -13.04 0.87 16.51
N ASP A 117 -12.84 1.61 15.43
CA ASP A 117 -13.68 2.75 15.04
C ASP A 117 -14.36 2.49 13.70
N GLY A 118 -15.59 1.98 13.78
CA GLY A 118 -16.41 1.67 12.61
C GLY A 118 -16.85 2.89 11.77
N SER A 119 -16.58 4.11 12.21
CA SER A 119 -16.82 5.33 11.42
C SER A 119 -15.75 5.60 10.37
N ILE A 120 -14.57 5.01 10.53
CA ILE A 120 -13.44 5.17 9.60
C ILE A 120 -13.75 4.37 8.32
N LYS A 121 -13.82 5.09 7.20
CA LYS A 121 -14.06 4.49 5.88
C LYS A 121 -12.77 4.18 5.15
N ILE A 122 -11.79 5.10 5.25
CA ILE A 122 -10.45 4.97 4.65
C ILE A 122 -9.43 5.45 5.67
N LEU A 123 -8.34 4.70 5.82
CA LEU A 123 -7.23 5.02 6.71
C LEU A 123 -5.90 4.95 5.93
N THR A 124 -5.04 5.93 6.13
CA THR A 124 -3.67 5.95 5.58
C THR A 124 -2.70 6.53 6.60
N PRO A 125 -1.46 6.01 6.71
CA PRO A 125 -0.51 6.49 7.70
C PRO A 125 0.30 7.67 7.21
N VAL A 126 0.69 8.51 8.15
CA VAL A 126 1.65 9.59 7.95
C VAL A 126 2.80 9.46 8.92
N LYS A 127 3.98 9.99 8.56
CA LYS A 127 5.16 10.04 9.41
C LYS A 127 5.70 11.46 9.46
N LYS A 128 5.98 11.96 10.66
CA LYS A 128 6.61 13.26 10.83
C LYS A 128 7.98 13.28 10.13
N ILE A 129 8.23 14.30 9.32
CA ILE A 129 9.51 14.52 8.65
C ILE A 129 10.47 15.12 9.70
N ARG A 130 11.66 14.53 9.82
CA ARG A 130 12.73 14.99 10.71
C ARG A 130 13.89 15.62 9.96
N ASP A 131 14.18 15.14 8.75
CA ASP A 131 15.19 15.71 7.87
C ASP A 131 14.53 16.74 6.94
N THR A 132 14.92 17.99 7.07
CA THR A 132 14.39 19.11 6.26
C THR A 132 14.60 18.91 4.76
N LYS A 133 15.61 18.13 4.35
CA LYS A 133 15.81 17.77 2.94
C LYS A 133 14.63 17.00 2.36
N GLU A 134 13.97 16.14 3.16
CA GLU A 134 12.79 15.42 2.74
C GLU A 134 11.59 16.33 2.40
N ILE A 135 11.53 17.53 2.97
CA ILE A 135 10.45 18.49 2.71
C ILE A 135 10.50 18.97 1.25
N GLN A 136 11.71 19.20 0.73
CA GLN A 136 11.91 19.68 -0.65
C GLN A 136 11.94 18.54 -1.69
N ASP A 137 12.04 17.28 -1.26
CA ASP A 137 12.10 16.15 -2.18
C ASP A 137 10.75 15.92 -2.88
N PRO A 138 10.66 16.07 -4.23
CA PRO A 138 9.42 15.87 -4.98
C PRO A 138 8.99 14.39 -5.05
N ASN A 139 9.84 13.45 -4.64
CA ASN A 139 9.48 12.04 -4.56
C ASN A 139 8.71 11.70 -3.29
N ILE A 140 8.79 12.55 -2.28
CA ILE A 140 8.08 12.40 -1.00
C ILE A 140 6.76 13.17 -1.08
N VAL A 141 5.65 12.48 -0.85
CA VAL A 141 4.33 13.11 -0.76
C VAL A 141 4.14 13.64 0.66
N LYS A 142 3.93 14.95 0.80
CA LYS A 142 3.58 15.59 2.07
C LYS A 142 2.08 15.52 2.29
N ALA A 143 1.64 15.49 3.54
CA ALA A 143 0.24 15.42 3.92
C ALA A 143 -0.12 16.48 4.95
N VAL A 144 -1.29 17.09 4.80
CA VAL A 144 -1.90 18.00 5.78
C VAL A 144 -3.23 17.39 6.23
N PHE A 145 -3.50 17.47 7.51
CA PHE A 145 -4.70 16.96 8.16
C PHE A 145 -5.20 17.92 9.24
N ASP A 146 -6.47 17.83 9.58
CA ASP A 146 -7.08 18.64 10.64
C ASP A 146 -6.76 18.10 12.05
N LYS A 147 -7.26 18.81 13.08
CA LYS A 147 -7.10 18.40 14.50
C LYS A 147 -7.74 17.05 14.84
N ASN A 148 -8.66 16.55 14.00
CA ASN A 148 -9.32 15.27 14.16
C ASN A 148 -8.64 14.18 13.32
N LEU A 149 -7.47 14.47 12.74
CA LEU A 149 -6.69 13.61 11.84
C LEU A 149 -7.37 13.30 10.50
N ASN A 150 -8.36 14.10 10.08
CA ASN A 150 -8.92 13.99 8.74
C ASN A 150 -7.94 14.59 7.73
N ALA A 151 -7.59 13.80 6.70
CA ALA A 151 -6.72 14.27 5.63
C ALA A 151 -7.40 15.40 4.84
N LEU A 152 -6.68 16.51 4.66
CA LEU A 152 -7.16 17.68 3.92
C LEU A 152 -6.53 17.75 2.53
N TYR A 153 -5.20 17.49 2.44
CA TYR A 153 -4.49 17.63 1.19
C TYR A 153 -3.19 16.83 1.16
N PHE A 154 -2.82 16.34 -0.03
CA PHE A 154 -1.55 15.67 -0.30
C PHE A 154 -0.81 16.41 -1.43
N SER A 155 0.49 16.65 -1.28
CA SER A 155 1.30 17.35 -2.27
C SER A 155 2.72 16.82 -2.35
N ARG A 156 3.29 16.85 -3.56
CA ARG A 156 4.74 16.67 -3.75
C ARG A 156 5.53 17.94 -3.45
N LEU A 157 4.88 19.10 -3.55
CA LEU A 157 5.45 20.37 -3.10
C LEU A 157 5.43 20.45 -1.57
N PRO A 158 6.28 21.29 -0.97
CA PRO A 158 6.25 21.55 0.47
C PRO A 158 4.90 22.09 0.94
N ILE A 159 4.28 21.41 1.89
CA ILE A 159 3.06 21.80 2.60
C ILE A 159 3.13 21.35 4.07
N PRO A 160 2.51 22.11 5.01
CA PRO A 160 1.98 23.46 4.85
C PRO A 160 3.11 24.49 4.71
N TYR A 161 2.79 25.68 4.18
CA TYR A 161 3.78 26.74 4.03
C TYR A 161 4.26 27.25 5.40
N GLU A 162 5.58 27.34 5.58
CA GLU A 162 6.26 27.86 6.79
C GLU A 162 5.75 27.28 8.13
N SER A 163 5.25 26.06 8.17
CA SER A 163 4.83 25.43 9.41
C SER A 163 6.00 24.75 10.13
N GLY A 164 5.90 24.66 11.45
CA GLY A 164 6.88 23.95 12.28
C GLY A 164 6.87 22.42 12.14
N GLU A 165 5.79 21.83 11.65
CA GLU A 165 5.64 20.39 11.53
C GLU A 165 5.16 19.95 10.15
N THR A 166 5.94 19.11 9.51
CA THR A 166 5.62 18.53 8.19
C THR A 166 5.55 17.01 8.28
N TYR A 167 4.59 16.42 7.60
CA TYR A 167 4.36 14.98 7.59
C TYR A 167 4.44 14.43 6.18
N LYS A 168 5.09 13.27 6.04
CA LYS A 168 5.08 12.49 4.79
C LYS A 168 4.03 11.39 4.85
N HIS A 169 3.34 11.22 3.76
CA HIS A 169 2.41 10.15 3.52
C HIS A 169 3.15 8.84 3.21
N ILE A 170 2.67 7.74 3.75
CA ILE A 170 3.13 6.39 3.41
C ILE A 170 2.05 5.74 2.54
N GLY A 171 2.44 5.25 1.36
CA GLY A 171 1.54 4.79 0.30
C GLY A 171 0.78 3.49 0.58
N VAL A 172 0.23 3.36 1.78
CA VAL A 172 -0.62 2.24 2.21
C VAL A 172 -2.00 2.76 2.57
N TYR A 173 -3.03 2.05 2.14
CA TYR A 173 -4.41 2.43 2.43
C TYR A 173 -5.21 1.23 2.93
N LEU A 174 -5.98 1.44 3.98
CA LEU A 174 -7.05 0.53 4.38
C LEU A 174 -8.39 1.17 4.01
N SER A 175 -9.30 0.37 3.46
CA SER A 175 -10.67 0.81 3.18
C SER A 175 -11.66 -0.29 3.53
N LEU A 176 -12.89 0.09 3.82
CA LEU A 176 -14.01 -0.85 3.78
C LEU A 176 -14.18 -1.35 2.34
N ILE A 177 -14.52 -2.63 2.18
CA ILE A 177 -14.57 -3.25 0.85
C ILE A 177 -15.66 -2.66 -0.08
N HIS A 178 -16.68 -2.06 0.51
CA HIS A 178 -17.83 -1.50 -0.21
C HIS A 178 -17.70 0.01 -0.54
N ILE A 179 -16.49 0.57 -0.40
CA ILE A 179 -16.21 1.98 -0.72
C ILE A 179 -15.41 2.10 -2.00
#